data_2d8d1b3a7c93d913aba335e42d242ef4
#
_entry.id   2d8d1b3a7c93d913aba335e42d242ef4
#
_cell.length_a   1.000
_cell.length_b   1.000
_cell.length_c   1.000
_cell.angle_alpha   90.00
_cell.angle_beta   90.00
_cell.angle_gamma   90.00
#
_symmetry.space_group_name_H-M   'P 1'
#
loop_
_entity.id
_entity.type
_entity.pdbx_description
1 polymer ?
#
loop_
_entity_poly.entity_id
_entity_poly.type
_entity_poly.pdbx_seq_one_letter_code
_entity_poly.pdbx_strand_id
1 'polypeptide(L)'
;MGTRTKAKTMRQRRGVGPVIPTVILVAIAIIVAIAVSYWMGGTTSQFTHFEQLEVQSADCSLREGNWTITLKLKNTGTREATLTSLFVNAEEVDRYGQADSGYIFTNEWATNMTQHEAVQNGETVCVLVYIDPDRAGSSLSSTTMINVKIHTASGTDYPKMLELP
;
A
#
# COMPACT_ATOMS: atom_id res chain seq x y z
N MET A 1 65.27 73.41 12.90
CA MET A 1 64.82 72.40 13.82
C MET A 1 63.72 71.59 13.05
N GLY A 2 64.14 70.55 12.36
CA GLY A 2 63.20 69.78 11.44
C GLY A 2 62.83 68.44 12.06
N THR A 3 61.56 68.23 12.31
CA THR A 3 60.98 67.01 12.81
C THR A 3 60.76 66.04 11.64
N ARG A 4 61.52 64.94 11.60
CA ARG A 4 61.34 63.84 10.67
C ARG A 4 60.17 62.95 11.15
N THR A 5 59.05 62.99 10.45
CA THR A 5 58.00 62.08 10.67
C THR A 5 58.33 60.71 10.04
N LYS A 6 58.49 59.67 10.85
CA LYS A 6 58.69 58.29 10.40
C LYS A 6 57.35 57.72 9.84
N ALA A 7 57.30 57.52 8.55
CA ALA A 7 56.26 56.80 7.93
C ALA A 7 56.29 55.32 8.37
N LYS A 8 55.24 54.87 9.05
CA LYS A 8 55.05 53.48 9.49
C LYS A 8 54.61 52.67 8.30
N THR A 9 55.52 51.91 7.71
CA THR A 9 55.19 50.96 6.61
C THR A 9 54.26 49.87 7.13
N MET A 10 52.97 49.92 6.74
CA MET A 10 52.09 48.86 6.97
C MET A 10 52.52 47.67 6.10
N ARG A 11 53.03 46.64 6.75
CA ARG A 11 53.38 45.36 6.14
C ARG A 11 52.07 44.68 5.75
N GLN A 12 51.72 44.77 4.48
CA GLN A 12 50.55 43.97 3.91
C GLN A 12 50.86 42.52 4.12
N ARG A 13 50.06 41.88 4.98
CA ARG A 13 50.00 40.43 5.07
C ARG A 13 49.30 39.92 3.80
N ARG A 14 50.10 39.61 2.79
CA ARG A 14 49.64 39.04 1.55
C ARG A 14 49.23 37.58 1.78
N GLY A 15 47.97 37.26 1.59
CA GLY A 15 47.62 36.19 0.69
C GLY A 15 47.41 34.78 1.25
N VAL A 16 47.07 34.58 2.54
CA VAL A 16 46.50 33.27 2.96
C VAL A 16 45.03 33.40 3.40
N GLY A 17 44.51 34.62 3.41
CA GLY A 17 43.17 34.93 3.90
C GLY A 17 42.00 34.25 3.20
N PRO A 18 41.91 34.18 1.86
CA PRO A 18 40.71 33.61 1.21
C PRO A 18 40.73 32.08 0.98
N VAL A 19 41.93 31.46 0.96
CA VAL A 19 42.05 30.02 0.65
C VAL A 19 41.57 29.13 1.80
N ILE A 20 41.87 29.49 3.03
CA ILE A 20 41.46 28.70 4.21
C ILE A 20 39.91 28.62 4.34
N PRO A 21 39.16 29.75 4.26
CA PRO A 21 37.70 29.69 4.31
C PRO A 21 37.07 28.88 3.17
N THR A 22 37.64 28.95 1.96
CA THR A 22 37.10 28.17 0.84
C THR A 22 37.27 26.66 1.01
N VAL A 23 38.45 26.24 1.52
CA VAL A 23 38.69 24.81 1.83
C VAL A 23 37.72 24.29 2.91
N ILE A 24 37.53 25.11 3.98
CA ILE A 24 36.59 24.74 5.04
C ILE A 24 35.16 24.65 4.50
N LEU A 25 34.76 25.60 3.66
CA LEU A 25 33.40 25.60 3.06
C LEU A 25 33.16 24.38 2.18
N VAL A 26 34.13 23.99 1.35
CA VAL A 26 34.07 22.78 0.53
C VAL A 26 34.01 21.53 1.41
N ALA A 27 34.82 21.45 2.46
CA ALA A 27 34.78 20.31 3.37
C ALA A 27 33.43 20.15 4.05
N ILE A 28 32.86 21.26 4.55
CA ILE A 28 31.51 21.23 5.14
C ILE A 28 30.46 20.82 4.11
N ALA A 29 30.53 21.33 2.89
CA ALA A 29 29.58 20.97 1.81
C ALA A 29 29.63 19.49 1.50
N ILE A 30 30.80 18.86 1.46
CA ILE A 30 30.94 17.42 1.25
C ILE A 30 30.33 16.63 2.41
N ILE A 31 30.61 17.02 3.66
CA ILE A 31 30.06 16.35 4.84
C ILE A 31 28.52 16.42 4.84
N VAL A 32 27.96 17.59 4.55
CA VAL A 32 26.49 17.78 4.47
C VAL A 32 25.90 16.96 3.33
N ALA A 33 26.54 16.93 2.16
CA ALA A 33 26.07 16.14 1.02
C ALA A 33 26.03 14.65 1.34
N ILE A 34 27.04 14.10 2.02
CA ILE A 34 27.08 12.70 2.45
C ILE A 34 25.99 12.43 3.50
N ALA A 35 25.83 13.32 4.48
CA ALA A 35 24.80 13.17 5.51
C ALA A 35 23.39 13.17 4.93
N VAL A 36 23.08 14.07 4.00
CA VAL A 36 21.79 14.14 3.32
C VAL A 36 21.55 12.89 2.45
N SER A 37 22.57 12.44 1.72
CA SER A 37 22.47 11.21 0.90
C SER A 37 22.17 9.97 1.75
N TYR A 38 22.81 9.84 2.89
CA TYR A 38 22.56 8.74 3.82
C TYR A 38 21.15 8.80 4.41
N TRP A 39 20.70 9.97 4.84
CA TRP A 39 19.36 10.17 5.37
C TRP A 39 18.28 9.91 4.30
N MET A 40 18.49 10.39 3.09
CA MET A 40 17.57 10.21 1.97
C MET A 40 17.45 8.73 1.56
N GLY A 41 18.58 7.99 1.54
CA GLY A 41 18.57 6.55 1.26
C GLY A 41 17.75 5.73 2.27
N GLY A 42 17.79 6.12 3.55
CA GLY A 42 17.00 5.46 4.60
C GLY A 42 15.49 5.71 4.51
N THR A 43 15.08 6.91 4.09
CA THR A 43 13.66 7.27 3.97
C THR A 43 13.01 6.70 2.71
N THR A 44 13.73 6.57 1.62
CA THR A 44 13.18 6.12 0.33
C THR A 44 12.63 4.69 0.41
N SER A 45 13.25 3.81 1.20
CA SER A 45 12.80 2.42 1.33
C SER A 45 11.42 2.28 1.97
N GLN A 46 11.00 3.22 2.80
CA GLN A 46 9.67 3.18 3.44
C GLN A 46 8.53 3.51 2.47
N PHE A 47 8.81 4.32 1.46
CA PHE A 47 7.79 4.72 0.47
C PHE A 47 7.64 3.74 -0.69
N THR A 48 8.55 2.78 -0.82
CA THR A 48 8.50 1.77 -1.89
C THR A 48 7.67 0.54 -1.50
N HIS A 49 7.29 0.40 -0.24
CA HIS A 49 6.51 -0.74 0.25
C HIS A 49 5.05 -0.34 0.42
N PHE A 50 4.22 -0.69 -0.54
CA PHE A 50 2.77 -0.47 -0.47
C PHE A 50 2.02 -1.74 -0.87
N GLU A 51 0.85 -1.91 -0.25
CA GLU A 51 -0.12 -2.93 -0.58
C GLU A 51 -1.11 -2.35 -1.59
N GLN A 52 -1.38 -3.10 -2.64
CA GLN A 52 -2.39 -2.73 -3.62
C GLN A 52 -2.99 -3.98 -4.26
N LEU A 53 -4.28 -4.19 -4.05
CA LEU A 53 -5.05 -5.21 -4.71
C LEU A 53 -5.89 -4.59 -5.83
N GLU A 54 -5.90 -5.24 -6.96
CA GLU A 54 -6.74 -4.88 -8.10
C GLU A 54 -7.80 -5.95 -8.31
N VAL A 55 -9.07 -5.57 -8.32
CA VAL A 55 -10.17 -6.45 -8.68
C VAL A 55 -10.26 -6.52 -10.20
N GLN A 56 -9.71 -7.57 -10.81
CA GLN A 56 -9.68 -7.76 -12.26
C GLN A 56 -11.03 -8.10 -12.84
N SER A 57 -11.78 -9.00 -12.20
CA SER A 57 -13.15 -9.32 -12.55
C SER A 57 -14.00 -9.57 -11.31
N ALA A 58 -15.29 -9.32 -11.44
CA ALA A 58 -16.29 -9.64 -10.45
C ALA A 58 -17.54 -10.11 -11.19
N ASP A 59 -17.82 -11.40 -11.08
CA ASP A 59 -18.91 -12.06 -11.77
C ASP A 59 -19.86 -12.65 -10.73
N CYS A 60 -21.17 -12.58 -10.98
CA CYS A 60 -22.17 -13.20 -10.15
C CYS A 60 -23.02 -14.17 -10.97
N SER A 61 -23.27 -15.34 -10.44
CA SER A 61 -24.11 -16.37 -11.06
C SER A 61 -25.02 -17.06 -10.03
N LEU A 62 -26.21 -17.45 -10.46
CA LEU A 62 -27.07 -18.25 -9.63
C LEU A 62 -26.75 -19.75 -9.89
N ARG A 63 -26.31 -20.47 -8.85
CA ARG A 63 -26.01 -21.90 -8.90
C ARG A 63 -26.71 -22.63 -7.76
N GLU A 64 -27.42 -23.69 -8.09
CA GLU A 64 -28.08 -24.55 -7.11
C GLU A 64 -28.95 -23.78 -6.09
N GLY A 65 -29.55 -22.67 -6.53
CA GLY A 65 -30.39 -21.82 -5.69
C GLY A 65 -29.61 -20.76 -4.88
N ASN A 66 -28.27 -20.77 -4.91
CA ASN A 66 -27.43 -19.79 -4.22
C ASN A 66 -26.77 -18.82 -5.21
N TRP A 67 -26.61 -17.58 -4.81
CA TRP A 67 -25.79 -16.64 -5.56
C TRP A 67 -24.31 -16.93 -5.30
N THR A 68 -23.58 -17.18 -6.37
CA THR A 68 -22.13 -17.37 -6.32
C THR A 68 -21.45 -16.18 -6.96
N ILE A 69 -20.68 -15.44 -6.16
CA ILE A 69 -19.90 -14.31 -6.61
C ILE A 69 -18.45 -14.78 -6.74
N THR A 70 -17.87 -14.56 -7.91
CA THR A 70 -16.47 -14.87 -8.20
C THR A 70 -15.69 -13.57 -8.36
N LEU A 71 -14.78 -13.30 -7.45
CA LEU A 71 -13.89 -12.14 -7.51
C LEU A 71 -12.48 -12.61 -7.88
N LYS A 72 -11.93 -12.05 -8.93
CA LYS A 72 -10.54 -12.29 -9.31
C LYS A 72 -9.69 -11.10 -8.88
N LEU A 73 -8.79 -11.33 -7.96
CA LEU A 73 -7.92 -10.32 -7.35
C LEU A 73 -6.49 -10.53 -7.81
N LYS A 74 -5.79 -9.46 -8.08
CA LYS A 74 -4.35 -9.46 -8.33
C LYS A 74 -3.66 -8.50 -7.39
N ASN A 75 -2.59 -8.95 -6.74
CA ASN A 75 -1.74 -8.07 -5.98
C ASN A 75 -0.78 -7.33 -6.94
N THR A 76 -1.01 -6.04 -7.13
CA THR A 76 -0.17 -5.13 -7.93
C THR A 76 0.75 -4.28 -7.07
N GLY A 77 0.67 -4.43 -5.75
CA GLY A 77 1.56 -3.78 -4.78
C GLY A 77 2.95 -4.38 -4.76
N THR A 78 3.81 -3.83 -3.94
CA THR A 78 5.19 -4.29 -3.72
C THR A 78 5.35 -5.19 -2.51
N ARG A 79 4.29 -5.30 -1.69
CA ARG A 79 4.21 -6.19 -0.52
C ARG A 79 3.11 -7.22 -0.69
N GLU A 80 3.19 -8.28 0.09
CA GLU A 80 2.08 -9.22 0.26
C GLU A 80 0.87 -8.51 0.86
N ALA A 81 -0.32 -8.90 0.44
CA ALA A 81 -1.59 -8.44 0.94
C ALA A 81 -2.29 -9.60 1.65
N THR A 82 -2.56 -9.45 2.94
CA THR A 82 -3.25 -10.49 3.71
C THR A 82 -4.74 -10.16 3.78
N LEU A 83 -5.57 -11.02 3.18
CA LEU A 83 -7.02 -10.89 3.21
C LEU A 83 -7.53 -11.35 4.57
N THR A 84 -8.32 -10.52 5.27
CA THR A 84 -8.79 -10.81 6.63
C THR A 84 -10.29 -10.98 6.72
N SER A 85 -11.07 -10.19 6.00
CA SER A 85 -12.53 -10.23 6.07
C SER A 85 -13.15 -9.84 4.73
N LEU A 86 -14.34 -10.35 4.50
CA LEU A 86 -15.17 -10.01 3.35
C LEU A 86 -16.54 -9.53 3.85
N PHE A 87 -17.00 -8.43 3.29
CA PHE A 87 -18.27 -7.81 3.63
C PHE A 87 -19.17 -7.72 2.39
N VAL A 88 -20.45 -7.91 2.59
CA VAL A 88 -21.50 -7.67 1.61
C VAL A 88 -22.46 -6.65 2.19
N ASN A 89 -22.61 -5.49 1.51
CA ASN A 89 -23.42 -4.37 2.00
C ASN A 89 -23.07 -3.93 3.44
N ALA A 90 -21.75 -3.91 3.74
CA ALA A 90 -21.20 -3.57 5.06
C ALA A 90 -21.49 -4.59 6.19
N GLU A 91 -22.07 -5.74 5.89
CA GLU A 91 -22.23 -6.86 6.82
C GLU A 91 -21.25 -7.97 6.45
N GLU A 92 -20.72 -8.65 7.46
CA GLU A 92 -19.77 -9.75 7.28
C GLU A 92 -20.43 -10.90 6.52
N VAL A 93 -19.69 -11.55 5.63
CA VAL A 93 -20.23 -12.57 4.71
C VAL A 93 -20.89 -13.75 5.44
N ASP A 94 -20.46 -14.07 6.63
CA ASP A 94 -21.00 -15.13 7.48
C ASP A 94 -22.49 -15.00 7.78
N ARG A 95 -23.02 -13.78 7.67
CA ARG A 95 -24.45 -13.52 7.85
C ARG A 95 -25.30 -14.05 6.72
N TYR A 96 -24.74 -14.10 5.50
CA TYR A 96 -25.45 -14.45 4.27
C TYR A 96 -25.33 -15.92 3.85
N GLY A 97 -24.49 -16.70 4.55
CA GLY A 97 -24.23 -18.07 4.19
C GLY A 97 -23.91 -18.96 5.40
N GLN A 98 -23.32 -20.11 5.14
CA GLN A 98 -22.70 -20.90 6.19
C GLN A 98 -21.42 -20.21 6.64
N ALA A 99 -20.90 -20.54 7.85
CA ALA A 99 -19.70 -19.96 8.41
C ALA A 99 -18.45 -20.03 7.52
N ASP A 100 -18.52 -20.80 6.44
CA ASP A 100 -17.45 -21.01 5.46
C ASP A 100 -17.79 -20.45 4.07
N SER A 101 -18.64 -19.42 3.98
CA SER A 101 -19.17 -18.91 2.71
C SER A 101 -18.15 -18.18 1.84
N GLY A 102 -17.06 -17.75 2.41
CA GLY A 102 -15.97 -17.10 1.66
C GLY A 102 -14.82 -18.08 1.45
N TYR A 103 -14.59 -18.49 0.21
CA TYR A 103 -13.44 -19.33 -0.14
C TYR A 103 -12.46 -18.55 -0.97
N ILE A 104 -11.17 -18.60 -0.60
CA ILE A 104 -10.08 -18.13 -1.43
C ILE A 104 -9.52 -19.34 -2.19
N PHE A 105 -9.55 -19.28 -3.52
CA PHE A 105 -8.85 -20.22 -4.35
C PHE A 105 -7.55 -19.61 -4.83
N THR A 106 -6.44 -20.01 -4.25
CA THR A 106 -5.16 -19.93 -4.91
C THR A 106 -5.08 -21.05 -5.94
N ASN A 107 -4.20 -20.99 -6.91
CA ASN A 107 -4.13 -21.89 -8.08
C ASN A 107 -4.23 -23.41 -7.78
N GLU A 108 -4.16 -23.83 -6.53
CA GLU A 108 -4.14 -25.25 -6.13
C GLU A 108 -5.02 -25.61 -4.91
N TRP A 109 -5.43 -24.63 -4.05
CA TRP A 109 -6.13 -24.95 -2.80
C TRP A 109 -7.24 -23.96 -2.50
N ALA A 110 -8.39 -24.47 -2.11
CA ALA A 110 -9.49 -23.67 -1.57
C ALA A 110 -9.26 -23.44 -0.08
N THR A 111 -9.07 -22.20 0.33
CA THR A 111 -8.97 -21.82 1.73
C THR A 111 -10.15 -20.94 2.14
N ASN A 112 -10.56 -21.08 3.39
CA ASN A 112 -11.60 -20.26 3.98
C ASN A 112 -11.04 -18.86 4.34
N MET A 113 -11.82 -17.80 4.14
CA MET A 113 -11.43 -16.42 4.51
C MET A 113 -11.05 -16.29 5.98
N THR A 114 -11.53 -17.16 6.86
CA THR A 114 -11.18 -17.17 8.29
C THR A 114 -9.71 -17.51 8.55
N GLN A 115 -8.97 -18.01 7.58
CA GLN A 115 -7.57 -18.40 7.72
C GLN A 115 -6.57 -17.31 7.33
N HIS A 116 -7.00 -16.10 7.03
CA HIS A 116 -6.11 -14.97 6.69
C HIS A 116 -5.08 -15.33 5.60
N GLU A 117 -5.53 -15.40 4.37
CA GLU A 117 -4.67 -15.76 3.24
C GLU A 117 -3.79 -14.58 2.78
N ALA A 118 -2.50 -14.84 2.63
CA ALA A 118 -1.55 -13.87 2.12
C ALA A 118 -1.37 -14.02 0.61
N VAL A 119 -1.68 -12.96 -0.12
CA VAL A 119 -1.52 -12.86 -1.59
C VAL A 119 -0.18 -12.22 -1.90
N GLN A 120 0.74 -12.99 -2.49
CA GLN A 120 2.07 -12.51 -2.80
C GLN A 120 2.07 -11.44 -3.91
N ASN A 121 3.15 -10.65 -3.99
CA ASN A 121 3.32 -9.68 -5.06
C ASN A 121 3.20 -10.35 -6.44
N GLY A 122 2.35 -9.79 -7.31
CA GLY A 122 2.10 -10.29 -8.66
C GLY A 122 1.17 -11.50 -8.74
N GLU A 123 0.80 -12.08 -7.61
CA GLU A 123 -0.09 -13.23 -7.54
C GLU A 123 -1.53 -12.85 -7.85
N THR A 124 -2.26 -13.80 -8.43
CA THR A 124 -3.69 -13.67 -8.71
C THR A 124 -4.44 -14.76 -7.96
N VAL A 125 -5.43 -14.37 -7.17
CA VAL A 125 -6.29 -15.26 -6.40
C VAL A 125 -7.75 -15.10 -6.83
N CYS A 126 -8.52 -16.17 -6.70
CA CYS A 126 -9.97 -16.14 -6.90
C CYS A 126 -10.64 -16.29 -5.54
N VAL A 127 -11.52 -15.35 -5.21
CA VAL A 127 -12.38 -15.39 -4.03
C VAL A 127 -13.78 -15.77 -4.47
N LEU A 128 -14.31 -16.85 -3.92
CA LEU A 128 -15.69 -17.27 -4.14
C LEU A 128 -16.51 -16.95 -2.90
N VAL A 129 -17.63 -16.28 -3.13
CA VAL A 129 -18.59 -15.93 -2.09
C VAL A 129 -19.91 -16.58 -2.40
N TYR A 130 -20.43 -17.37 -1.46
CA TYR A 130 -21.73 -18.02 -1.57
C TYR A 130 -22.74 -17.28 -0.71
N ILE A 131 -23.82 -16.81 -1.31
CA ILE A 131 -24.91 -16.14 -0.62
C ILE A 131 -26.16 -17.00 -0.75
N ASP A 132 -26.69 -17.45 0.37
CA ASP A 132 -27.94 -18.16 0.46
C ASP A 132 -29.11 -17.15 0.49
N PRO A 133 -30.00 -17.15 -0.51
CA PRO A 133 -31.15 -16.24 -0.54
C PRO A 133 -32.05 -16.35 0.69
N ASP A 134 -32.22 -17.56 1.24
CA ASP A 134 -33.09 -17.81 2.41
C ASP A 134 -32.50 -17.15 3.67
N ARG A 135 -31.18 -17.08 3.78
CA ARG A 135 -30.48 -16.40 4.89
C ARG A 135 -30.33 -14.90 4.66
N ALA A 136 -30.16 -14.47 3.42
CA ALA A 136 -30.09 -13.07 3.06
C ALA A 136 -31.40 -12.31 3.39
N GLY A 137 -32.50 -13.05 3.51
CA GLY A 137 -33.81 -12.48 3.79
C GLY A 137 -34.27 -11.52 2.71
N SER A 138 -35.15 -10.60 3.07
CA SER A 138 -35.69 -9.60 2.13
C SER A 138 -34.71 -8.51 1.74
N SER A 139 -33.49 -8.52 2.28
CA SER A 139 -32.49 -7.48 2.01
C SER A 139 -31.78 -7.63 0.67
N LEU A 140 -31.77 -8.84 0.11
CA LEU A 140 -31.18 -9.15 -1.19
C LEU A 140 -32.21 -9.85 -2.10
N SER A 141 -32.29 -9.39 -3.33
CA SER A 141 -33.12 -9.99 -4.37
C SER A 141 -32.42 -9.94 -5.71
N SER A 142 -32.89 -10.70 -6.70
CA SER A 142 -32.40 -10.57 -8.09
C SER A 142 -32.51 -9.14 -8.55
N THR A 143 -31.54 -8.69 -9.37
CA THR A 143 -31.37 -7.32 -9.85
C THR A 143 -30.99 -6.29 -8.77
N THR A 144 -30.64 -6.73 -7.57
CA THR A 144 -30.16 -5.83 -6.51
C THR A 144 -28.67 -5.56 -6.70
N MET A 145 -28.30 -4.27 -6.66
CA MET A 145 -26.91 -3.86 -6.61
C MET A 145 -26.33 -4.10 -5.20
N ILE A 146 -25.28 -4.87 -5.13
CA ILE A 146 -24.56 -5.14 -3.88
C ILE A 146 -23.15 -4.57 -3.94
N ASN A 147 -22.65 -4.22 -2.76
CA ASN A 147 -21.26 -3.80 -2.57
C ASN A 147 -20.50 -4.91 -1.84
N VAL A 148 -19.61 -5.57 -2.56
CA VAL A 148 -18.69 -6.54 -1.96
C VAL A 148 -17.39 -5.83 -1.64
N LYS A 149 -16.95 -5.92 -0.40
CA LYS A 149 -15.76 -5.24 0.11
C LYS A 149 -14.84 -6.25 0.75
N ILE A 150 -13.59 -6.24 0.32
CA ILE A 150 -12.53 -7.06 0.90
C ILE A 150 -11.69 -6.17 1.81
N HIS A 151 -11.49 -6.63 3.04
CA HIS A 151 -10.65 -5.97 4.03
C HIS A 151 -9.33 -6.71 4.18
N THR A 152 -8.24 -5.98 4.30
CA THR A 152 -6.90 -6.55 4.47
C THR A 152 -6.32 -6.22 5.82
N ALA A 153 -5.29 -6.96 6.24
CA ALA A 153 -4.61 -6.77 7.52
C ALA A 153 -3.94 -5.40 7.64
N SER A 154 -3.64 -4.73 6.52
CA SER A 154 -3.14 -3.35 6.52
C SER A 154 -4.22 -2.30 6.84
N GLY A 155 -5.48 -2.71 6.93
CA GLY A 155 -6.62 -1.82 7.14
C GLY A 155 -7.15 -1.19 5.87
N THR A 156 -6.76 -1.67 4.70
CA THR A 156 -7.24 -1.16 3.41
C THR A 156 -8.48 -1.94 2.96
N ASP A 157 -9.48 -1.20 2.47
CA ASP A 157 -10.71 -1.74 1.93
C ASP A 157 -10.72 -1.67 0.40
N TYR A 158 -11.12 -2.77 -0.26
CA TYR A 158 -11.26 -2.88 -1.70
C TYR A 158 -12.72 -3.15 -2.06
N PRO A 159 -13.55 -2.10 -2.28
CA PRO A 159 -14.95 -2.25 -2.61
C PRO A 159 -15.15 -2.55 -4.09
N LYS A 160 -16.12 -3.41 -4.40
CA LYS A 160 -16.60 -3.69 -5.75
C LYS A 160 -18.11 -3.77 -5.77
N MET A 161 -18.76 -3.01 -6.63
CA MET A 161 -20.19 -3.09 -6.86
C MET A 161 -20.49 -4.09 -7.98
N LEU A 162 -21.52 -4.89 -7.78
CA LEU A 162 -22.03 -5.84 -8.75
C LEU A 162 -23.54 -6.04 -8.57
N GLU A 163 -24.21 -6.51 -9.62
CA GLU A 163 -25.62 -6.79 -9.63
C GLU A 163 -25.86 -8.29 -9.47
N LEU A 164 -26.81 -8.66 -8.62
CA LEU A 164 -27.25 -10.03 -8.47
C LEU A 164 -28.13 -10.42 -9.65
N PRO A 165 -27.94 -11.61 -10.26
CA PRO A 165 -28.73 -12.07 -11.40
C PRO A 165 -30.15 -12.46 -11.01
#